data_bf7b1c963f2eadd8cfd78705a5ca6587
#
_entry.id   bf7b1c963f2eadd8cfd78705a5ca6587
#
_cell.length_a   1.000
_cell.length_b   1.000
_cell.length_c   1.000
_cell.angle_alpha   90.00
_cell.angle_beta   90.00
_cell.angle_gamma   90.00
#
_symmetry.space_group_name_H-M   'P 1'
#
loop_
_entity.id
_entity.type
_entity.pdbx_description
1 polymer ?
#
loop_
_entity_poly.entity_id
_entity_poly.type
_entity_poly.pdbx_seq_one_letter_code
_entity_poly.pdbx_strand_id
1 'polypeptide(L)'
;MKKKKKIAILGSTGSIGKQTIDLIRKDKKNFKILLLTANKNYKLLSKQIKEFKVKNVIVTNKKSYQILKKKFKKVNISNDLSKVDKIIKSKLDYVMSSISGFSGLSPTIKIIKKTKVIAIANKESIICGWKLIKSQLNKHKTKFIPVDSEHHSIWSIIDGIDKKKIDKIILTASGGPFFKKNNLL
;
A
#
# COMPACT_ATOMS: atom_id res chain seq x y z
N MET A 1 1.74 -5.77 28.29
CA MET A 1 2.02 -6.23 26.91
C MET A 1 2.01 -5.04 25.94
N LYS A 2 3.03 -4.92 25.09
CA LYS A 2 3.09 -3.84 24.08
C LYS A 2 1.97 -4.00 23.04
N LYS A 3 1.19 -2.95 22.78
CA LYS A 3 0.03 -2.99 21.84
C LYS A 3 0.53 -3.23 20.41
N LYS A 4 -0.01 -4.25 19.72
CA LYS A 4 0.34 -4.55 18.33
C LYS A 4 0.02 -3.38 17.40
N LYS A 5 0.93 -3.04 16.49
CA LYS A 5 0.71 -2.05 15.43
C LYS A 5 -0.34 -2.56 14.44
N LYS A 6 -1.35 -1.76 14.17
CA LYS A 6 -2.47 -2.07 13.26
C LYS A 6 -2.10 -1.72 11.83
N ILE A 7 -2.14 -2.70 10.92
CA ILE A 7 -1.68 -2.55 9.54
C ILE A 7 -2.80 -2.88 8.56
N ALA A 8 -2.83 -2.18 7.43
CA ALA A 8 -3.55 -2.58 6.23
C ALA A 8 -2.58 -2.70 5.04
N ILE A 9 -2.86 -3.67 4.15
CA ILE A 9 -2.07 -3.89 2.94
C ILE A 9 -3.01 -3.86 1.75
N LEU A 10 -2.91 -2.82 0.95
CA LEU A 10 -3.63 -2.70 -0.31
C LEU A 10 -2.80 -3.36 -1.42
N GLY A 11 -3.32 -4.43 -2.03
CA GLY A 11 -2.59 -5.22 -3.00
C GLY A 11 -1.68 -6.31 -2.40
N SER A 12 -2.14 -7.00 -1.35
CA SER A 12 -1.34 -7.98 -0.57
C SER A 12 -0.81 -9.18 -1.36
N THR A 13 -1.35 -9.45 -2.53
CA THR A 13 -0.94 -10.57 -3.38
C THR A 13 0.01 -10.18 -4.52
N GLY A 14 0.27 -8.89 -4.69
CA GLY A 14 1.29 -8.35 -5.60
C GLY A 14 2.71 -8.51 -5.06
N SER A 15 3.72 -8.11 -5.84
CA SER A 15 5.14 -8.25 -5.45
C SER A 15 5.44 -7.57 -4.11
N ILE A 16 5.23 -6.27 -4.01
CA ILE A 16 5.49 -5.49 -2.78
C ILE A 16 4.59 -5.95 -1.62
N GLY A 17 3.31 -6.27 -1.92
CA GLY A 17 2.39 -6.80 -0.91
C GLY A 17 2.86 -8.12 -0.29
N LYS A 18 3.43 -9.03 -1.09
CA LYS A 18 4.03 -10.29 -0.61
C LYS A 18 5.25 -10.01 0.27
N GLN A 19 6.17 -9.16 -0.17
CA GLN A 19 7.33 -8.77 0.63
C GLN A 19 6.92 -8.15 1.97
N THR A 20 5.88 -7.29 1.97
CA THR A 20 5.32 -6.72 3.20
C THR A 20 4.78 -7.81 4.13
N ILE A 21 4.07 -8.80 3.61
CA ILE A 21 3.58 -9.95 4.37
C ILE A 21 4.74 -10.75 4.95
N ASP A 22 5.82 -10.97 4.19
CA ASP A 22 6.98 -11.73 4.64
C ASP A 22 7.73 -11.01 5.78
N LEU A 23 7.85 -9.70 5.72
CA LEU A 23 8.40 -8.89 6.82
C LEU A 23 7.53 -9.00 8.08
N ILE A 24 6.21 -8.87 7.95
CA ILE A 24 5.28 -9.01 9.08
C ILE A 24 5.33 -10.43 9.65
N ARG A 25 5.54 -11.45 8.82
CA ARG A 25 5.67 -12.85 9.25
C ARG A 25 6.84 -13.07 10.20
N LYS A 26 7.97 -12.38 9.95
CA LYS A 26 9.15 -12.44 10.83
C LYS A 26 8.91 -11.83 12.21
N ASP A 27 7.91 -10.93 12.33
CA ASP A 27 7.63 -10.24 13.59
C ASP A 27 6.12 -10.15 13.91
N LYS A 28 5.43 -11.27 13.80
CA LYS A 28 3.96 -11.38 14.04
C LYS A 28 3.51 -10.88 15.42
N LYS A 29 4.39 -10.92 16.41
CA LYS A 29 4.07 -10.50 17.78
C LYS A 29 3.80 -9.01 17.87
N ASN A 30 4.43 -8.18 17.05
CA ASN A 30 4.32 -6.73 17.08
C ASN A 30 3.27 -6.16 16.11
N PHE A 31 2.74 -6.99 15.18
CA PHE A 31 1.83 -6.51 14.13
C PHE A 31 0.49 -7.23 14.14
N LYS A 32 -0.57 -6.49 13.74
CA LYS A 32 -1.92 -7.02 13.52
C LYS A 32 -2.46 -6.51 12.19
N ILE A 33 -2.67 -7.41 11.24
CA ILE A 33 -3.26 -7.04 9.95
C ILE A 33 -4.77 -6.91 10.12
N LEU A 34 -5.31 -5.72 9.83
CA LEU A 34 -6.73 -5.43 9.93
C LEU A 34 -7.46 -5.50 8.59
N LEU A 35 -6.74 -5.27 7.47
CA LEU A 35 -7.30 -5.30 6.13
C LEU A 35 -6.28 -5.84 5.13
N LEU A 36 -6.72 -6.72 4.26
CA LEU A 36 -6.02 -7.12 3.05
C LEU A 36 -6.88 -6.82 1.84
N THR A 37 -6.24 -6.37 0.74
CA THR A 37 -6.93 -6.27 -0.55
C THR A 37 -6.19 -7.05 -1.63
N ALA A 38 -6.94 -7.61 -2.58
CA ALA A 38 -6.40 -8.27 -3.76
C ALA A 38 -7.38 -8.16 -4.94
N ASN A 39 -6.95 -8.54 -6.13
CA ASN A 39 -7.83 -8.66 -7.29
C ASN A 39 -8.19 -10.15 -7.53
N LYS A 40 -7.39 -10.87 -8.32
CA LYS A 40 -7.71 -12.23 -8.79
C LYS A 40 -7.16 -13.36 -7.92
N ASN A 41 -6.03 -13.13 -7.23
CA ASN A 41 -5.31 -14.20 -6.54
C ASN A 41 -5.95 -14.59 -5.20
N TYR A 42 -7.14 -15.18 -5.26
CA TYR A 42 -7.86 -15.65 -4.08
C TYR A 42 -7.17 -16.81 -3.36
N LYS A 43 -6.38 -17.64 -4.06
CA LYS A 43 -5.64 -18.75 -3.46
C LYS A 43 -4.61 -18.25 -2.45
N LEU A 44 -3.76 -17.29 -2.84
CA LEU A 44 -2.79 -16.67 -1.96
C LEU A 44 -3.47 -15.84 -0.86
N LEU A 45 -4.49 -15.05 -1.22
CA LEU A 45 -5.25 -14.29 -0.24
C LEU A 45 -5.89 -15.18 0.83
N SER A 46 -6.42 -16.37 0.46
CA SER A 46 -6.93 -17.37 1.41
C SER A 46 -5.87 -17.83 2.42
N LYS A 47 -4.63 -18.06 1.95
CA LYS A 47 -3.51 -18.43 2.84
C LYS A 47 -3.22 -17.28 3.83
N GLN A 48 -3.14 -16.05 3.34
CA GLN A 48 -2.89 -14.85 4.17
C GLN A 48 -4.00 -14.62 5.21
N ILE A 49 -5.28 -14.78 4.83
CA ILE A 49 -6.44 -14.66 5.74
C ILE A 49 -6.31 -15.63 6.90
N LYS A 50 -6.02 -16.92 6.61
CA LYS A 50 -5.88 -17.96 7.64
C LYS A 50 -4.68 -17.69 8.54
N GLU A 51 -3.52 -17.42 7.94
CA GLU A 51 -2.25 -17.23 8.64
C GLU A 51 -2.30 -16.08 9.65
N PHE A 52 -2.86 -14.94 9.23
CA PHE A 52 -2.89 -13.72 10.05
C PHE A 52 -4.24 -13.47 10.74
N LYS A 53 -5.19 -14.41 10.62
CA LYS A 53 -6.56 -14.31 11.20
C LYS A 53 -7.23 -12.99 10.84
N VAL A 54 -7.10 -12.56 9.57
CA VAL A 54 -7.59 -11.28 9.07
C VAL A 54 -9.12 -11.28 9.04
N LYS A 55 -9.74 -10.22 9.58
CA LYS A 55 -11.20 -10.13 9.68
C LYS A 55 -11.84 -9.32 8.55
N ASN A 56 -11.10 -8.46 7.86
CA ASN A 56 -11.63 -7.64 6.77
C ASN A 56 -10.80 -7.84 5.50
N VAL A 57 -11.49 -8.05 4.39
CA VAL A 57 -10.87 -8.32 3.09
C VAL A 57 -11.66 -7.62 1.99
N ILE A 58 -10.95 -7.06 1.00
CA ILE A 58 -11.55 -6.61 -0.24
C ILE A 58 -10.92 -7.41 -1.37
N VAL A 59 -11.74 -8.01 -2.22
CA VAL A 59 -11.32 -8.72 -3.43
C VAL A 59 -12.17 -8.29 -4.62
N THR A 60 -11.56 -7.57 -5.54
CA THR A 60 -12.31 -6.86 -6.60
C THR A 60 -12.81 -7.76 -7.73
N ASN A 61 -12.15 -8.89 -7.97
CA ASN A 61 -12.61 -9.85 -8.98
C ASN A 61 -13.85 -10.62 -8.49
N LYS A 62 -14.95 -10.57 -9.26
CA LYS A 62 -16.25 -11.16 -8.93
C LYS A 62 -16.17 -12.67 -8.61
N LYS A 63 -15.47 -13.46 -9.43
CA LYS A 63 -15.30 -14.91 -9.23
C LYS A 63 -14.55 -15.21 -7.92
N SER A 64 -13.43 -14.50 -7.69
CA SER A 64 -12.63 -14.62 -6.46
C SER A 64 -13.42 -14.22 -5.22
N TYR A 65 -14.24 -13.17 -5.31
CA TYR A 65 -15.14 -12.73 -4.24
C TYR A 65 -16.13 -13.84 -3.85
N GLN A 66 -16.81 -14.42 -4.83
CA GLN A 66 -17.79 -15.50 -4.57
C GLN A 66 -17.14 -16.70 -3.87
N ILE A 67 -15.96 -17.13 -4.33
CA ILE A 67 -15.22 -18.25 -3.74
C ILE A 67 -14.85 -17.95 -2.28
N LEU A 68 -14.28 -16.75 -2.02
CA LEU A 68 -13.88 -16.39 -0.67
C LEU A 68 -15.07 -16.19 0.27
N LYS A 69 -16.16 -15.61 -0.20
CA LYS A 69 -17.39 -15.39 0.56
C LYS A 69 -18.01 -16.71 1.01
N LYS A 70 -18.01 -17.73 0.14
CA LYS A 70 -18.45 -19.11 0.49
C LYS A 70 -17.51 -19.73 1.52
N LYS A 71 -16.19 -19.56 1.36
CA LYS A 71 -15.16 -20.20 2.18
C LYS A 71 -15.01 -19.63 3.59
N PHE A 72 -15.18 -18.32 3.76
CA PHE A 72 -14.89 -17.60 5.01
C PHE A 72 -16.13 -16.90 5.58
N LYS A 73 -17.03 -17.65 6.21
CA LYS A 73 -18.29 -17.13 6.76
C LYS A 73 -18.13 -16.06 7.84
N LYS A 74 -17.03 -16.12 8.62
CA LYS A 74 -16.75 -15.19 9.74
C LYS A 74 -15.83 -14.02 9.35
N VAL A 75 -15.47 -13.88 8.07
CA VAL A 75 -14.64 -12.77 7.55
C VAL A 75 -15.53 -11.78 6.81
N ASN A 76 -15.37 -10.50 7.10
CA ASN A 76 -16.06 -9.44 6.36
C ASN A 76 -15.37 -9.27 5.01
N ILE A 77 -15.98 -9.77 3.94
CA ILE A 77 -15.45 -9.75 2.58
C ILE A 77 -16.31 -8.84 1.72
N SER A 78 -15.67 -7.86 1.09
CA SER A 78 -16.26 -6.94 0.11
C SER A 78 -15.63 -7.13 -1.26
N ASN A 79 -16.34 -6.79 -2.31
CA ASN A 79 -15.81 -6.67 -3.66
C ASN A 79 -15.66 -5.20 -4.11
N ASP A 80 -15.97 -4.27 -3.24
CA ASP A 80 -15.98 -2.83 -3.52
C ASP A 80 -14.79 -2.14 -2.84
N LEU A 81 -13.77 -1.80 -3.63
CA LEU A 81 -12.58 -1.11 -3.16
C LEU A 81 -12.87 0.34 -2.75
N SER A 82 -13.98 0.92 -3.20
CA SER A 82 -14.38 2.26 -2.82
C SER A 82 -14.74 2.39 -1.33
N LYS A 83 -15.02 1.28 -0.67
CA LYS A 83 -15.36 1.19 0.77
C LYS A 83 -14.17 0.96 1.68
N VAL A 84 -12.93 1.07 1.18
CA VAL A 84 -11.69 0.76 1.91
C VAL A 84 -11.59 1.49 3.24
N ASP A 85 -12.00 2.74 3.31
CA ASP A 85 -11.98 3.57 4.51
C ASP A 85 -13.16 3.29 5.47
N LYS A 86 -14.29 2.77 4.96
CA LYS A 86 -15.48 2.46 5.75
C LYS A 86 -15.37 1.12 6.46
N ILE A 87 -14.65 0.16 5.88
CA ILE A 87 -14.44 -1.18 6.46
C ILE A 87 -13.60 -1.12 7.74
N ILE A 88 -12.68 -0.15 7.84
CA ILE A 88 -11.82 0.03 9.00
C ILE A 88 -12.42 1.04 9.97
N LYS A 89 -12.87 0.55 11.12
CA LYS A 89 -13.46 1.39 12.20
C LYS A 89 -12.40 2.11 13.03
N SER A 90 -11.22 1.48 13.25
CA SER A 90 -10.15 2.06 14.08
C SER A 90 -9.05 2.67 13.23
N LYS A 91 -8.33 3.68 13.77
CA LYS A 91 -7.14 4.23 13.11
C LYS A 91 -6.06 3.17 12.99
N LEU A 92 -5.43 3.12 11.82
CA LEU A 92 -4.29 2.26 11.49
C LEU A 92 -2.99 2.95 11.90
N ASP A 93 -1.99 2.17 12.29
CA ASP A 93 -0.65 2.71 12.52
C ASP A 93 0.11 2.82 11.20
N TYR A 94 -0.14 1.90 10.25
CA TYR A 94 0.57 1.85 8.97
C TYR A 94 -0.30 1.26 7.85
N VAL A 95 -0.16 1.84 6.66
CA VAL A 95 -0.75 1.29 5.42
C VAL A 95 0.34 1.10 4.38
N MET A 96 0.43 -0.08 3.80
CA MET A 96 1.16 -0.32 2.56
C MET A 96 0.19 -0.22 1.39
N SER A 97 0.35 0.77 0.54
CA SER A 97 -0.42 0.92 -0.71
C SER A 97 0.41 0.43 -1.89
N SER A 98 0.10 -0.78 -2.38
CA SER A 98 0.83 -1.49 -3.43
C SER A 98 -0.07 -2.07 -4.53
N ILE A 99 -1.24 -1.45 -4.77
CA ILE A 99 -2.08 -1.78 -5.92
C ILE A 99 -1.45 -1.16 -7.16
N SER A 100 -1.10 -1.96 -8.15
CA SER A 100 -0.46 -1.50 -9.39
C SER A 100 -1.42 -0.69 -10.28
N GLY A 101 -0.87 0.27 -11.02
CA GLY A 101 -1.58 1.08 -11.98
C GLY A 101 -2.53 2.11 -11.36
N PHE A 102 -3.26 2.81 -12.21
CA PHE A 102 -4.18 3.90 -11.81
C PHE A 102 -5.28 3.46 -10.84
N SER A 103 -5.68 2.17 -10.85
CA SER A 103 -6.68 1.62 -9.92
C SER A 103 -6.30 1.75 -8.44
N GLY A 104 -5.03 1.96 -8.13
CA GLY A 104 -4.53 2.19 -6.77
C GLY A 104 -4.78 3.60 -6.23
N LEU A 105 -5.02 4.60 -7.09
CA LEU A 105 -5.10 6.01 -6.67
C LEU A 105 -6.29 6.28 -5.73
N SER A 106 -7.50 5.93 -6.14
CA SER A 106 -8.71 6.18 -5.33
C SER A 106 -8.66 5.52 -3.95
N PRO A 107 -8.35 4.22 -3.80
CA PRO A 107 -8.24 3.61 -2.48
C PRO A 107 -7.10 4.19 -1.64
N THR A 108 -5.98 4.59 -2.26
CA THR A 108 -4.88 5.28 -1.57
C THR A 108 -5.35 6.59 -0.97
N ILE A 109 -6.00 7.45 -1.75
CA ILE A 109 -6.56 8.72 -1.26
C ILE A 109 -7.55 8.49 -0.10
N LYS A 110 -8.46 7.54 -0.24
CA LYS A 110 -9.49 7.26 0.76
C LYS A 110 -8.93 6.74 2.08
N ILE A 111 -7.89 5.90 2.06
CA ILE A 111 -7.35 5.29 3.27
C ILE A 111 -6.47 6.24 4.08
N ILE A 112 -5.93 7.31 3.48
CA ILE A 112 -5.05 8.28 4.15
C ILE A 112 -5.67 8.79 5.46
N LYS A 113 -6.94 9.14 5.47
CA LYS A 113 -7.63 9.64 6.68
C LYS A 113 -7.71 8.62 7.83
N LYS A 114 -7.47 7.35 7.54
CA LYS A 114 -7.56 6.24 8.50
C LYS A 114 -6.20 5.77 9.03
N THR A 115 -5.10 6.38 8.63
CA THR A 115 -3.77 5.92 9.05
C THR A 115 -2.88 7.04 9.58
N LYS A 116 -1.89 6.68 10.40
CA LYS A 116 -0.83 7.58 10.85
C LYS A 116 0.28 7.69 9.81
N VAL A 117 0.62 6.55 9.19
CA VAL A 117 1.69 6.46 8.19
C VAL A 117 1.17 5.70 6.99
N ILE A 118 1.45 6.19 5.79
CA ILE A 118 1.19 5.48 4.54
C ILE A 118 2.46 5.38 3.71
N ALA A 119 2.81 4.16 3.34
CA ALA A 119 3.83 3.88 2.33
C ALA A 119 3.16 3.62 0.98
N ILE A 120 3.59 4.32 -0.05
CA ILE A 120 3.02 4.21 -1.39
C ILE A 120 4.09 3.67 -2.34
N ALA A 121 3.86 2.46 -2.86
CA ALA A 121 4.72 1.78 -3.82
C ALA A 121 4.22 1.95 -5.27
N ASN A 122 3.04 2.53 -5.45
CA ASN A 122 2.43 2.76 -6.75
C ASN A 122 2.83 4.15 -7.27
N LYS A 123 3.86 4.21 -8.10
CA LYS A 123 4.35 5.46 -8.70
C LYS A 123 3.32 6.12 -9.63
N GLU A 124 2.47 5.35 -10.29
CA GLU A 124 1.42 5.89 -11.16
C GLU A 124 0.42 6.73 -10.34
N SER A 125 0.07 6.29 -9.15
CA SER A 125 -0.78 7.07 -8.24
C SER A 125 -0.10 8.38 -7.81
N ILE A 126 1.22 8.35 -7.57
CA ILE A 126 1.97 9.56 -7.21
C ILE A 126 2.03 10.53 -8.39
N ILE A 127 2.39 10.06 -9.57
CA ILE A 127 2.52 10.89 -10.77
C ILE A 127 1.17 11.51 -11.15
N CYS A 128 0.12 10.70 -11.24
CA CYS A 128 -1.20 11.17 -11.70
C CYS A 128 -2.00 11.92 -10.62
N GLY A 129 -1.77 11.65 -9.34
CA GLY A 129 -2.62 12.11 -8.25
C GLY A 129 -1.93 12.87 -7.14
N TRP A 130 -0.66 13.31 -7.30
CA TRP A 130 0.12 13.89 -6.22
C TRP A 130 -0.56 15.07 -5.52
N LYS A 131 -1.15 15.98 -6.28
CA LYS A 131 -1.85 17.13 -5.71
C LYS A 131 -2.98 16.70 -4.75
N LEU A 132 -3.74 15.69 -5.14
CA LEU A 132 -4.83 15.14 -4.31
C LEU A 132 -4.28 14.37 -3.12
N ILE A 133 -3.27 13.53 -3.31
CA ILE A 133 -2.62 12.76 -2.24
C ILE A 133 -2.03 13.73 -1.22
N LYS A 134 -1.24 14.73 -1.64
CA LYS A 134 -0.61 15.73 -0.77
C LYS A 134 -1.64 16.50 0.05
N SER A 135 -2.75 16.92 -0.58
CA SER A 135 -3.86 17.58 0.11
C SER A 135 -4.42 16.71 1.25
N GLN A 136 -4.67 15.41 1.00
CA GLN A 136 -5.19 14.50 2.02
C GLN A 136 -4.15 14.20 3.12
N LEU A 137 -2.88 14.03 2.76
CA LEU A 137 -1.79 13.84 3.74
C LEU A 137 -1.72 15.01 4.72
N ASN A 138 -1.74 16.24 4.20
CA ASN A 138 -1.70 17.46 5.00
C ASN A 138 -2.96 17.58 5.89
N LYS A 139 -4.16 17.41 5.29
CA LYS A 139 -5.45 17.49 5.99
C LYS A 139 -5.53 16.54 7.18
N HIS A 140 -5.00 15.32 7.03
CA HIS A 140 -5.11 14.26 8.04
C HIS A 140 -3.83 14.05 8.87
N LYS A 141 -2.80 14.88 8.65
CA LYS A 141 -1.48 14.79 9.30
C LYS A 141 -0.90 13.37 9.21
N THR A 142 -1.03 12.75 8.02
CA THR A 142 -0.55 11.40 7.76
C THR A 142 0.87 11.46 7.20
N LYS A 143 1.83 10.78 7.83
CA LYS A 143 3.20 10.70 7.32
C LYS A 143 3.23 9.86 6.04
N PHE A 144 3.89 10.37 5.01
CA PHE A 144 4.09 9.67 3.73
C PHE A 144 5.49 9.06 3.67
N ILE A 145 5.59 7.85 3.12
CA ILE A 145 6.85 7.17 2.82
C ILE A 145 6.78 6.70 1.36
N PRO A 146 7.68 7.19 0.48
CA PRO A 146 7.83 6.62 -0.86
C PRO A 146 8.48 5.23 -0.77
N VAL A 147 8.08 4.30 -1.64
CA VAL A 147 8.62 2.92 -1.64
C VAL A 147 9.30 2.56 -2.95
N ASP A 148 9.04 3.31 -4.03
CA ASP A 148 9.82 3.13 -5.24
C ASP A 148 11.30 3.48 -5.02
N SER A 149 12.19 2.84 -5.77
CA SER A 149 13.64 2.89 -5.50
C SER A 149 14.21 4.28 -5.58
N GLU A 150 13.81 5.06 -6.57
CA GLU A 150 14.34 6.40 -6.84
C GLU A 150 13.95 7.39 -5.75
N HIS A 151 12.65 7.49 -5.48
CA HIS A 151 12.15 8.41 -4.45
C HIS A 151 12.53 7.97 -3.04
N HIS A 152 12.54 6.65 -2.77
CA HIS A 152 12.92 6.13 -1.46
C HIS A 152 14.39 6.42 -1.14
N SER A 153 15.28 6.25 -2.10
CA SER A 153 16.72 6.53 -1.94
C SER A 153 16.94 7.98 -1.54
N ILE A 154 16.35 8.92 -2.28
CA ILE A 154 16.45 10.35 -1.95
C ILE A 154 15.82 10.63 -0.58
N TRP A 155 14.59 10.15 -0.37
CA TRP A 155 13.87 10.38 0.88
C TRP A 155 14.63 9.86 2.09
N SER A 156 15.21 8.66 2.04
CA SER A 156 15.94 8.06 3.16
C SER A 156 17.22 8.81 3.52
N ILE A 157 17.86 9.45 2.53
CA ILE A 157 19.06 10.25 2.76
C ILE A 157 18.70 11.61 3.39
N ILE A 158 17.62 12.25 2.92
CA ILE A 158 17.28 13.62 3.35
C ILE A 158 16.28 13.68 4.52
N ASP A 159 15.67 12.55 4.91
CA ASP A 159 14.71 12.52 6.03
C ASP A 159 15.45 12.87 7.34
N GLY A 160 15.11 14.02 7.92
CA GLY A 160 15.76 14.55 9.12
C GLY A 160 16.92 15.52 8.87
N ILE A 161 17.31 15.75 7.62
CA ILE A 161 18.31 16.79 7.28
C ILE A 161 17.63 18.15 7.06
N ASP A 162 18.26 19.21 7.57
CA ASP A 162 17.82 20.56 7.25
C ASP A 162 18.00 20.82 5.75
N LYS A 163 16.90 21.15 5.08
CA LYS A 163 16.87 21.38 3.62
C LYS A 163 17.83 22.47 3.15
N LYS A 164 18.14 23.43 4.00
CA LYS A 164 19.11 24.50 3.71
C LYS A 164 20.54 23.99 3.55
N LYS A 165 20.84 22.78 4.07
CA LYS A 165 22.17 22.14 3.95
C LYS A 165 22.30 21.27 2.71
N ILE A 166 21.25 21.17 1.87
CA ILE A 166 21.25 20.40 0.62
C ILE A 166 21.54 21.35 -0.52
N ASP A 167 22.74 21.24 -1.11
CA ASP A 167 23.13 22.02 -2.27
C ASP A 167 22.38 21.55 -3.53
N LYS A 168 22.46 20.26 -3.85
CA LYS A 168 21.81 19.66 -5.02
C LYS A 168 21.44 18.21 -4.82
N ILE A 169 20.48 17.74 -5.59
CA ILE A 169 20.09 16.33 -5.66
C ILE A 169 20.39 15.83 -7.08
N ILE A 170 21.21 14.78 -7.19
CA ILE A 170 21.52 14.13 -8.46
C ILE A 170 20.74 12.82 -8.52
N LEU A 171 19.77 12.73 -9.43
CA LEU A 171 18.97 11.54 -9.66
C LEU A 171 19.53 10.80 -10.87
N THR A 172 20.05 9.59 -10.64
CA THR A 172 20.46 8.70 -11.72
C THR A 172 19.29 7.83 -12.18
N ALA A 173 19.21 7.58 -13.47
CA ALA A 173 18.17 6.74 -14.05
C ALA A 173 18.77 5.77 -15.06
N SER A 174 18.18 4.57 -15.18
CA SER A 174 18.65 3.51 -16.09
C SER A 174 18.39 3.81 -17.58
N GLY A 175 17.62 4.86 -17.89
CA GLY A 175 17.17 5.16 -19.25
C GLY A 175 16.03 4.27 -19.77
N GLY A 176 15.71 3.20 -19.03
CA GLY A 176 14.60 2.29 -19.35
C GLY A 176 14.70 1.64 -20.74
N PRO A 177 13.58 1.21 -21.33
CA PRO A 177 13.55 0.50 -22.61
C PRO A 177 13.97 1.35 -23.81
N PHE A 178 14.03 2.66 -23.64
CA PHE A 178 14.42 3.61 -24.72
C PHE A 178 15.92 3.86 -24.78
N PHE A 179 16.72 3.42 -23.81
CA PHE A 179 18.15 3.65 -23.73
C PHE A 179 18.94 3.16 -24.97
N LYS A 180 18.47 2.09 -25.65
CA LYS A 180 19.09 1.52 -26.85
C LYS A 180 18.47 1.99 -28.16
N LYS A 181 17.48 2.88 -28.15
CA LYS A 181 16.84 3.39 -29.36
C LYS A 181 17.48 4.72 -29.74
N ASN A 182 18.56 4.66 -30.53
CA ASN A 182 19.26 5.85 -31.04
C ASN A 182 18.50 6.64 -32.13
N ASN A 183 17.29 6.28 -32.49
CA ASN A 183 16.53 6.96 -33.54
C ASN A 183 15.04 7.05 -33.18
N LEU A 184 14.67 8.05 -32.39
CA LEU A 184 13.30 8.58 -32.33
C LEU A 184 13.37 10.08 -32.02
N LEU A 185 13.84 10.83 -32.99
CA LEU A 185 13.53 12.24 -33.23
C LEU A 185 13.41 12.42 -34.73
#